data_c686b0b6ff7dd8c2beb955300de10b58
#
_entry.id   c686b0b6ff7dd8c2beb955300de10b58
#
_cell.length_a   1.000
_cell.length_b   1.000
_cell.length_c   1.000
_cell.angle_alpha   90.00
_cell.angle_beta   90.00
_cell.angle_gamma   90.00
#
_symmetry.space_group_name_H-M   'P 1'
#
loop_
_entity.id
_entity.type
_entity.pdbx_description
1 polymer ?
#
loop_
_entity_poly.entity_id
_entity_poly.type
_entity_poly.pdbx_seq_one_letter_code
_entity_poly.pdbx_strand_id
1 'polypeptide(L)'
;MYDESPSLAELLAKEGLICEKIVTGRIGYIRVENLLEKIKDAQWLVFTSKNAVAGFAYNMGKMACEGEPDCDGVLNGDSVEAFAVRSGFPHGIKIAVVGKKTQEALRTTCGLEADFVSLQAASLELGKSLMNIAAGKIVYLCAEVTSGSLEEAMKEYENLIKIPVYRNEYVDTYAEYEMKDFVDVSGIAVTSGISGERIKWLIDRLGESGEVPVFSIGPACSRKLFEAGVKKNRIIEACEHSYSGLVEAIKKSAGKPEAGIGR
;
A
#
# COMPACT_ATOMS: atom_id res chain seq x y z
N MET A 1 6.48 -1.76 -20.16
CA MET A 1 5.28 -2.63 -20.08
C MET A 1 4.87 -2.62 -18.63
N TYR A 2 3.88 -1.78 -18.28
CA TYR A 2 3.34 -1.71 -16.92
C TYR A 2 2.79 -3.09 -16.59
N ASP A 3 3.10 -3.62 -15.40
CA ASP A 3 2.37 -4.76 -14.84
C ASP A 3 0.96 -4.23 -14.50
N GLU A 4 0.11 -4.20 -15.53
CA GLU A 4 -1.33 -3.93 -15.43
C GLU A 4 -2.01 -5.16 -14.80
N SER A 5 -1.59 -5.53 -13.61
CA SER A 5 -2.38 -6.48 -12.82
C SER A 5 -3.73 -5.82 -12.59
N PRO A 6 -4.82 -6.40 -13.11
CA PRO A 6 -6.14 -5.78 -13.03
C PRO A 6 -6.51 -5.53 -11.57
N SER A 7 -7.18 -4.42 -11.32
CA SER A 7 -7.75 -4.12 -10.00
C SER A 7 -8.78 -5.18 -9.60
N LEU A 8 -9.04 -5.32 -8.31
CA LEU A 8 -10.09 -6.25 -7.84
C LEU A 8 -11.45 -5.94 -8.48
N ALA A 9 -11.79 -4.66 -8.63
CA ALA A 9 -13.05 -4.25 -9.26
C ALA A 9 -13.13 -4.68 -10.73
N GLU A 10 -12.05 -4.54 -11.51
CA GLU A 10 -12.00 -5.01 -12.91
C GLU A 10 -12.10 -6.54 -13.01
N LEU A 11 -11.47 -7.27 -12.08
CA LEU A 11 -11.60 -8.73 -12.05
C LEU A 11 -13.02 -9.17 -11.72
N LEU A 12 -13.67 -8.52 -10.74
CA LEU A 12 -15.06 -8.80 -10.38
C LEU A 12 -16.02 -8.45 -11.53
N ALA A 13 -15.82 -7.32 -12.19
CA ALA A 13 -16.63 -6.90 -13.34
C ALA A 13 -16.57 -7.90 -14.51
N LYS A 14 -15.41 -8.52 -14.78
CA LYS A 14 -15.26 -9.59 -15.78
C LYS A 14 -16.10 -10.83 -15.45
N GLU A 15 -16.40 -11.05 -14.18
CA GLU A 15 -17.26 -12.14 -13.71
C GLU A 15 -18.73 -11.70 -13.57
N GLY A 16 -19.10 -10.51 -14.05
CA GLY A 16 -20.47 -9.98 -13.97
C GLY A 16 -20.88 -9.50 -12.58
N LEU A 17 -19.92 -9.30 -11.66
CA LEU A 17 -20.17 -8.83 -10.31
C LEU A 17 -19.99 -7.32 -10.22
N ILE A 18 -20.94 -6.65 -9.60
CA ILE A 18 -20.86 -5.21 -9.30
C ILE A 18 -20.08 -5.05 -7.99
N CYS A 19 -19.11 -4.14 -7.98
CA CYS A 19 -18.28 -3.87 -6.80
C CYS A 19 -18.30 -2.40 -6.46
N GLU A 20 -18.76 -2.07 -5.25
CA GLU A 20 -18.61 -0.74 -4.64
C GLU A 20 -17.30 -0.71 -3.84
N LYS A 21 -16.48 0.31 -4.09
CA LYS A 21 -15.16 0.47 -3.43
C LYS A 21 -15.28 1.39 -2.22
N ILE A 22 -14.96 0.86 -1.05
CA ILE A 22 -14.86 1.66 0.18
C ILE A 22 -13.40 2.07 0.40
N VAL A 23 -13.14 3.37 0.43
CA VAL A 23 -11.82 3.93 0.75
C VAL A 23 -11.66 4.02 2.26
N THR A 24 -10.77 3.20 2.82
CA THR A 24 -10.51 3.13 4.27
C THR A 24 -9.27 3.89 4.71
N GLY A 25 -8.49 4.38 3.76
CA GLY A 25 -7.28 5.16 4.03
C GLY A 25 -6.71 5.74 2.76
N ARG A 26 -6.01 6.85 2.92
CA ARG A 26 -5.32 7.59 1.85
C ARG A 26 -3.85 7.73 2.20
N ILE A 27 -3.02 7.97 1.20
CA ILE A 27 -1.62 8.33 1.41
C ILE A 27 -1.53 9.86 1.45
N GLY A 28 -1.16 10.41 2.60
CA GLY A 28 -0.83 11.82 2.75
C GLY A 28 0.67 12.03 2.60
N TYR A 29 1.10 12.91 1.70
CA TYR A 29 2.52 13.26 1.58
C TYR A 29 2.91 14.31 2.63
N ILE A 30 4.10 14.11 3.22
CA ILE A 30 4.64 15.00 4.26
C ILE A 30 5.63 15.95 3.59
N ARG A 31 5.38 17.25 3.74
CA ARG A 31 6.33 18.27 3.30
C ARG A 31 7.53 18.32 4.25
N VAL A 32 8.71 18.11 3.71
CA VAL A 32 9.98 18.16 4.45
C VAL A 32 10.74 19.42 4.04
N GLU A 33 10.85 20.37 4.94
CA GLU A 33 11.60 21.58 4.67
C GLU A 33 13.07 21.27 4.38
N ASN A 34 13.59 21.85 3.31
CA ASN A 34 14.99 21.73 2.89
C ASN A 34 15.45 20.26 2.74
N LEU A 35 14.61 19.38 2.14
CA LEU A 35 14.94 17.97 1.97
C LEU A 35 16.30 17.78 1.26
N LEU A 36 16.59 18.55 0.20
CA LEU A 36 17.86 18.48 -0.52
C LEU A 36 19.06 18.72 0.40
N GLU A 37 18.99 19.73 1.27
CA GLU A 37 20.04 20.00 2.25
C GLU A 37 20.23 18.86 3.25
N LYS A 38 19.15 18.18 3.61
CA LYS A 38 19.18 17.04 4.55
C LYS A 38 19.80 15.79 3.93
N ILE A 39 19.73 15.63 2.60
CA ILE A 39 20.25 14.46 1.91
C ILE A 39 21.58 14.68 1.18
N LYS A 40 22.04 15.93 0.97
CA LYS A 40 23.18 16.26 0.10
C LYS A 40 24.50 15.55 0.41
N ASP A 41 24.71 15.22 1.68
CA ASP A 41 25.90 14.54 2.20
C ASP A 41 25.64 13.06 2.55
N ALA A 42 24.50 12.52 2.12
CA ALA A 42 24.19 11.10 2.26
C ALA A 42 25.06 10.27 1.30
N GLN A 43 25.57 9.14 1.78
CA GLN A 43 26.16 8.14 0.92
C GLN A 43 25.08 7.29 0.24
N TRP A 44 24.01 7.00 0.97
CA TRP A 44 22.89 6.21 0.48
C TRP A 44 21.55 6.87 0.79
N LEU A 45 20.66 6.82 -0.20
CA LEU A 45 19.25 7.12 -0.06
C LEU A 45 18.45 5.82 -0.17
N VAL A 46 17.58 5.56 0.79
CA VAL A 46 16.90 4.26 0.93
C VAL A 46 15.39 4.41 0.82
N PHE A 47 14.76 3.58 -0.04
CA PHE A 47 13.32 3.50 -0.20
C PHE A 47 12.84 2.06 -0.01
N THR A 48 11.87 1.86 0.87
CA THR A 48 11.26 0.53 1.11
C THR A 48 9.87 0.39 0.49
N SER A 49 9.34 1.44 -0.14
CA SER A 49 8.02 1.42 -0.78
C SER A 49 7.91 2.42 -1.92
N LYS A 50 6.99 2.15 -2.86
CA LYS A 50 6.63 3.11 -3.92
C LYS A 50 6.09 4.44 -3.36
N ASN A 51 5.40 4.41 -2.21
CA ASN A 51 4.86 5.61 -1.58
C ASN A 51 5.97 6.53 -1.03
N ALA A 52 7.10 5.95 -0.59
CA ALA A 52 8.26 6.76 -0.19
C ALA A 52 8.92 7.45 -1.41
N VAL A 53 8.96 6.76 -2.55
CA VAL A 53 9.41 7.36 -3.82
C VAL A 53 8.49 8.52 -4.24
N ALA A 54 7.18 8.32 -4.18
CA ALA A 54 6.21 9.38 -4.49
C ALA A 54 6.30 10.56 -3.50
N GLY A 55 6.46 10.28 -2.20
CA GLY A 55 6.70 11.32 -1.19
C GLY A 55 8.01 12.10 -1.39
N PHE A 56 9.04 11.43 -1.89
CA PHE A 56 10.27 12.09 -2.31
C PHE A 56 10.03 13.01 -3.52
N ALA A 57 9.37 12.52 -4.57
CA ALA A 57 9.02 13.32 -5.75
C ALA A 57 8.16 14.54 -5.40
N TYR A 58 7.19 14.38 -4.49
CA TYR A 58 6.39 15.48 -3.94
C TYR A 58 7.29 16.56 -3.32
N ASN A 59 8.29 16.19 -2.53
CA ASN A 59 9.21 17.12 -1.89
C ASN A 59 10.20 17.75 -2.86
N MET A 60 10.44 17.15 -4.01
CA MET A 60 11.26 17.71 -5.07
C MET A 60 10.51 18.76 -5.93
N GLY A 61 9.33 19.19 -5.52
CA GLY A 61 8.54 20.23 -6.18
C GLY A 61 7.77 19.77 -7.41
N LYS A 62 7.47 18.47 -7.52
CA LYS A 62 6.94 17.86 -8.72
C LYS A 62 5.51 17.41 -8.67
N MET A 63 4.91 17.38 -7.51
CA MET A 63 3.49 17.21 -7.34
C MET A 63 2.92 18.52 -6.80
N ALA A 64 2.73 19.48 -7.69
CA ALA A 64 1.92 20.66 -7.40
C ALA A 64 0.44 20.21 -7.41
N CYS A 65 0.00 19.60 -6.33
CA CYS A 65 -1.41 19.46 -6.02
C CYS A 65 -1.73 20.51 -4.97
N GLU A 66 -1.93 21.75 -5.41
CA GLU A 66 -2.65 22.74 -4.61
C GLU A 66 -4.12 22.36 -4.63
N GLY A 67 -4.62 21.73 -3.58
CA GLY A 67 -6.01 21.84 -3.18
C GLY A 67 -6.98 20.71 -3.45
N GLU A 68 -6.57 19.50 -3.90
CA GLU A 68 -7.53 18.38 -4.04
C GLU A 68 -6.99 17.07 -3.42
N PRO A 69 -7.79 16.35 -2.61
CA PRO A 69 -7.38 15.10 -1.96
C PRO A 69 -7.36 13.87 -2.88
N ASP A 70 -7.69 13.99 -4.17
CA ASP A 70 -7.88 12.90 -5.12
C ASP A 70 -6.83 12.85 -6.24
N CYS A 71 -5.54 12.99 -5.90
CA CYS A 71 -4.50 12.73 -6.89
C CYS A 71 -4.16 11.24 -6.97
N ASP A 72 -5.00 10.43 -7.59
CA ASP A 72 -4.63 9.16 -8.24
C ASP A 72 -3.80 9.44 -9.52
N GLY A 73 -2.85 10.38 -9.43
CA GLY A 73 -1.99 10.78 -10.53
C GLY A 73 -0.98 9.70 -10.86
N VAL A 74 -1.30 8.85 -11.83
CA VAL A 74 -0.34 8.01 -12.55
C VAL A 74 0.56 8.94 -13.36
N LEU A 75 1.76 9.21 -12.87
CA LEU A 75 2.77 9.95 -13.59
C LEU A 75 3.35 9.04 -14.69
N ASN A 76 3.08 9.35 -15.96
CA ASN A 76 3.67 8.66 -17.11
C ASN A 76 5.16 9.02 -17.24
N GLY A 77 6.02 8.00 -17.34
CA GLY A 77 7.47 8.04 -17.17
C GLY A 77 8.32 8.85 -18.17
N ASP A 78 7.73 9.53 -19.15
CA ASP A 78 8.44 10.38 -20.11
C ASP A 78 8.14 11.87 -19.92
N SER A 79 7.61 12.24 -18.74
CA SER A 79 7.23 13.62 -18.47
C SER A 79 8.45 14.50 -18.16
N VAL A 80 8.35 15.78 -18.52
CA VAL A 80 9.27 16.87 -18.15
C VAL A 80 9.60 16.86 -16.64
N GLU A 81 8.74 16.29 -15.85
CA GLU A 81 8.81 16.14 -14.40
C GLU A 81 9.89 15.16 -13.92
N ALA A 82 10.00 13.96 -14.50
CA ALA A 82 11.05 13.00 -14.15
C ALA A 82 12.45 13.54 -14.45
N PHE A 83 12.60 14.29 -15.54
CA PHE A 83 13.85 14.95 -15.90
C PHE A 83 14.30 15.98 -14.85
N ALA A 84 13.41 16.78 -14.28
CA ALA A 84 13.76 17.81 -13.31
C ALA A 84 14.15 17.21 -11.93
N VAL A 85 13.64 16.02 -11.46
CA VAL A 85 14.19 15.35 -10.24
C VAL A 85 15.61 14.92 -10.49
N ARG A 86 15.85 14.29 -11.64
CA ARG A 86 17.18 13.84 -12.00
C ARG A 86 18.19 15.00 -12.08
N SER A 87 17.82 16.13 -12.66
CA SER A 87 18.71 17.31 -12.77
C SER A 87 18.97 18.02 -11.45
N GLY A 88 18.06 17.93 -10.46
CA GLY A 88 18.24 18.49 -9.12
C GLY A 88 18.75 17.49 -8.08
N PHE A 89 18.96 16.22 -8.46
CA PHE A 89 19.43 15.20 -7.51
C PHE A 89 20.93 15.35 -7.25
N PRO A 90 21.38 15.35 -5.97
CA PRO A 90 22.80 15.54 -5.64
C PRO A 90 23.67 14.40 -6.21
N HIS A 91 24.80 14.76 -6.82
CA HIS A 91 25.73 13.80 -7.37
C HIS A 91 26.41 12.95 -6.28
N GLY A 92 26.65 11.68 -6.60
CA GLY A 92 27.42 10.77 -5.73
C GLY A 92 26.60 10.04 -4.67
N ILE A 93 25.32 10.36 -4.51
CA ILE A 93 24.43 9.61 -3.63
C ILE A 93 23.99 8.33 -4.33
N LYS A 94 24.22 7.19 -3.70
CA LYS A 94 23.72 5.88 -4.14
C LYS A 94 22.31 5.65 -3.65
N ILE A 95 21.53 4.90 -4.43
CA ILE A 95 20.13 4.63 -4.11
C ILE A 95 19.92 3.12 -3.89
N ALA A 96 19.32 2.78 -2.75
CA ALA A 96 18.94 1.40 -2.44
C ALA A 96 17.42 1.27 -2.27
N VAL A 97 16.84 0.21 -2.87
CA VAL A 97 15.39 0.00 -2.86
C VAL A 97 15.02 -1.45 -2.49
N VAL A 98 13.82 -1.61 -1.92
CA VAL A 98 13.21 -2.92 -1.68
C VAL A 98 12.39 -3.34 -2.89
N GLY A 99 12.88 -4.37 -3.62
CA GLY A 99 12.15 -5.07 -4.66
C GLY A 99 11.90 -4.28 -5.95
N LYS A 100 11.50 -5.01 -6.99
CA LYS A 100 11.33 -4.47 -8.35
C LYS A 100 10.25 -3.39 -8.47
N LYS A 101 9.15 -3.49 -7.68
CA LYS A 101 8.07 -2.49 -7.74
C LYS A 101 8.52 -1.11 -7.26
N THR A 102 9.39 -1.04 -6.25
CA THR A 102 9.95 0.23 -5.77
C THR A 102 11.00 0.77 -6.74
N GLN A 103 11.81 -0.12 -7.33
CA GLN A 103 12.76 0.24 -8.39
C GLN A 103 12.04 0.85 -9.60
N GLU A 104 10.98 0.23 -10.06
CA GLU A 104 10.19 0.71 -11.18
C GLU A 104 9.54 2.07 -10.86
N ALA A 105 8.97 2.24 -9.65
CA ALA A 105 8.44 3.52 -9.22
C ALA A 105 9.53 4.61 -9.21
N LEU A 106 10.75 4.30 -8.75
CA LEU A 106 11.87 5.25 -8.75
C LEU A 106 12.22 5.70 -10.17
N ARG A 107 12.29 4.74 -11.09
CA ARG A 107 12.61 5.01 -12.50
C ARG A 107 11.50 5.84 -13.16
N THR A 108 10.24 5.45 -13.01
CA THR A 108 9.10 6.09 -13.69
C THR A 108 8.75 7.44 -13.07
N THR A 109 8.78 7.56 -11.74
CA THR A 109 8.40 8.79 -11.05
C THR A 109 9.54 9.81 -10.99
N CYS A 110 10.77 9.37 -10.74
CA CYS A 110 11.90 10.28 -10.49
C CYS A 110 12.92 10.31 -11.63
N GLY A 111 12.87 9.41 -12.60
CA GLY A 111 13.91 9.26 -13.61
C GLY A 111 15.27 8.84 -13.03
N LEU A 112 15.28 8.24 -11.84
CA LEU A 112 16.48 7.80 -11.14
C LEU A 112 16.58 6.27 -11.18
N GLU A 113 17.83 5.77 -11.17
CA GLU A 113 18.10 4.35 -11.11
C GLU A 113 18.59 3.95 -9.71
N ALA A 114 18.25 2.72 -9.29
CA ALA A 114 18.74 2.17 -8.03
C ALA A 114 20.09 1.49 -8.24
N ASP A 115 21.08 1.84 -7.39
CA ASP A 115 22.39 1.17 -7.34
C ASP A 115 22.33 -0.19 -6.65
N PHE A 116 21.35 -0.36 -5.77
CA PHE A 116 21.12 -1.62 -5.06
C PHE A 116 19.63 -1.94 -4.95
N VAL A 117 19.26 -3.16 -5.33
CA VAL A 117 17.89 -3.68 -5.21
C VAL A 117 17.89 -4.95 -4.36
N SER A 118 17.22 -4.94 -3.21
CA SER A 118 17.00 -6.15 -2.43
C SER A 118 16.03 -7.06 -3.15
N LEU A 119 16.49 -8.25 -3.56
CA LEU A 119 15.68 -9.23 -4.32
C LEU A 119 14.62 -9.90 -3.44
N GLN A 120 14.91 -10.11 -2.17
CA GLN A 120 13.90 -10.46 -1.20
C GLN A 120 13.16 -9.18 -0.85
N ALA A 121 11.87 -9.12 -1.14
CA ALA A 121 11.04 -7.92 -0.93
C ALA A 121 10.78 -7.64 0.56
N ALA A 122 11.86 -7.59 1.36
CA ALA A 122 11.84 -7.40 2.79
C ALA A 122 12.82 -6.31 3.21
N SER A 123 12.33 -5.34 3.96
CA SER A 123 13.15 -4.23 4.49
C SER A 123 14.28 -4.72 5.43
N LEU A 124 14.05 -5.83 6.14
CA LEU A 124 15.06 -6.47 6.99
C LEU A 124 16.31 -6.89 6.19
N GLU A 125 16.12 -7.54 5.04
CA GLU A 125 17.23 -8.00 4.20
C GLU A 125 17.96 -6.85 3.51
N LEU A 126 17.25 -5.79 3.14
CA LEU A 126 17.87 -4.56 2.66
C LEU A 126 18.77 -3.96 3.75
N GLY A 127 18.28 -3.87 4.99
CA GLY A 127 19.06 -3.36 6.13
C GLY A 127 20.33 -4.16 6.38
N LYS A 128 20.24 -5.49 6.43
CA LYS A 128 21.41 -6.37 6.57
C LYS A 128 22.43 -6.19 5.44
N SER A 129 21.97 -6.03 4.21
CA SER A 129 22.84 -5.79 3.07
C SER A 129 23.58 -4.46 3.18
N LEU A 130 22.86 -3.40 3.56
CA LEU A 130 23.42 -2.06 3.75
C LEU A 130 24.46 -2.03 4.87
N MET A 131 24.29 -2.78 5.96
CA MET A 131 25.30 -2.94 7.03
C MET A 131 26.65 -3.40 6.52
N ASN A 132 26.68 -4.18 5.43
CA ASN A 132 27.90 -4.72 4.87
C ASN A 132 28.57 -3.81 3.82
N ILE A 133 27.82 -2.90 3.20
CA ILE A 133 28.33 -2.12 2.06
C ILE A 133 28.36 -0.60 2.30
N ALA A 134 27.66 -0.10 3.30
CA ALA A 134 27.60 1.30 3.63
C ALA A 134 28.66 1.70 4.68
N ALA A 135 29.27 2.86 4.52
CA ALA A 135 30.29 3.36 5.43
C ALA A 135 30.04 4.80 5.91
N GLY A 136 29.01 5.48 5.38
CA GLY A 136 28.70 6.88 5.66
C GLY A 136 27.24 7.08 6.04
N LYS A 137 26.77 8.30 5.91
CA LYS A 137 25.39 8.68 6.22
C LYS A 137 24.40 7.97 5.31
N ILE A 138 23.42 7.30 5.89
CA ILE A 138 22.28 6.69 5.20
C ILE A 138 21.03 7.49 5.53
N VAL A 139 20.31 7.94 4.51
CA VAL A 139 19.01 8.58 4.69
C VAL A 139 17.92 7.62 4.23
N TYR A 140 17.06 7.25 5.16
CA TYR A 140 15.89 6.39 4.93
C TYR A 140 14.64 7.25 4.79
N LEU A 141 14.15 7.40 3.55
CA LEU A 141 12.87 8.05 3.25
C LEU A 141 11.74 7.04 3.43
N CYS A 142 10.81 7.32 4.32
CA CYS A 142 9.88 6.31 4.80
C CYS A 142 8.50 6.85 5.15
N ALA A 143 7.62 5.96 5.59
CA ALA A 143 6.38 6.31 6.24
C ALA A 143 6.64 6.98 7.61
N GLU A 144 5.72 7.81 8.08
CA GLU A 144 5.73 8.34 9.44
C GLU A 144 5.75 7.22 10.49
N VAL A 145 4.94 6.17 10.26
CA VAL A 145 4.95 4.93 11.05
C VAL A 145 5.44 3.80 10.16
N THR A 146 6.60 3.22 10.49
CA THR A 146 7.22 2.09 9.78
C THR A 146 6.93 0.77 10.50
N SER A 147 7.24 -0.36 9.85
CA SER A 147 7.24 -1.68 10.50
C SER A 147 8.41 -1.89 11.47
N GLY A 148 9.40 -1.00 11.47
CA GLY A 148 10.61 -1.14 12.25
C GLY A 148 11.65 -2.14 11.70
N SER A 149 11.33 -2.86 10.63
CA SER A 149 12.18 -3.97 10.15
C SER A 149 13.53 -3.53 9.61
N LEU A 150 13.63 -2.38 8.95
CA LEU A 150 14.89 -1.82 8.48
C LEU A 150 15.72 -1.31 9.67
N GLU A 151 15.06 -0.57 10.56
CA GLU A 151 15.65 0.01 11.75
C GLU A 151 16.22 -1.07 12.68
N GLU A 152 15.48 -2.17 12.88
CA GLU A 152 15.99 -3.30 13.67
C GLU A 152 17.20 -3.97 13.02
N ALA A 153 17.19 -4.14 11.69
CA ALA A 153 18.33 -4.67 10.97
C ALA A 153 19.57 -3.78 11.05
N MET A 154 19.37 -2.47 11.22
CA MET A 154 20.43 -1.46 11.20
C MET A 154 20.64 -0.78 12.56
N LYS A 155 20.15 -1.39 13.65
CA LYS A 155 20.22 -0.77 15.00
C LYS A 155 21.63 -0.44 15.48
N GLU A 156 22.64 -1.17 15.02
CA GLU A 156 24.07 -0.91 15.32
C GLU A 156 24.70 0.13 14.38
N TYR A 157 23.94 0.66 13.41
CA TYR A 157 24.45 1.63 12.44
C TYR A 157 24.14 3.06 12.88
N GLU A 158 25.15 3.75 13.40
CA GLU A 158 24.99 5.07 14.04
C GLU A 158 24.52 6.18 13.09
N ASN A 159 24.82 6.06 11.78
CA ASN A 159 24.58 7.11 10.79
C ASN A 159 23.31 6.87 9.94
N LEU A 160 22.31 6.17 10.48
CA LEU A 160 20.99 6.02 9.85
C LEU A 160 20.06 7.16 10.26
N ILE A 161 19.62 7.96 9.29
CA ILE A 161 18.68 9.06 9.51
C ILE A 161 17.37 8.75 8.84
N LYS A 162 16.29 8.70 9.60
CA LYS A 162 14.91 8.56 9.09
C LYS A 162 14.33 9.93 8.76
N ILE A 163 13.72 10.02 7.58
CA ILE A 163 12.95 11.20 7.18
C ILE A 163 11.58 10.72 6.68
N PRO A 164 10.51 10.94 7.44
CA PRO A 164 9.16 10.65 6.98
C PRO A 164 8.78 11.56 5.81
N VAL A 165 8.32 10.96 4.70
CA VAL A 165 7.89 11.68 3.49
C VAL A 165 6.44 11.37 3.12
N TYR A 166 5.81 10.42 3.82
CA TYR A 166 4.39 10.12 3.68
C TYR A 166 3.82 9.51 4.96
N ARG A 167 2.50 9.54 5.08
CA ARG A 167 1.75 8.86 6.14
C ARG A 167 0.53 8.16 5.56
N ASN A 168 0.03 7.16 6.28
CA ASN A 168 -1.26 6.56 6.02
C ASN A 168 -2.32 7.34 6.81
N GLU A 169 -3.18 8.06 6.12
CA GLU A 169 -4.28 8.80 6.71
C GLU A 169 -5.51 7.89 6.85
N TYR A 170 -6.12 7.96 8.01
CA TYR A 170 -7.39 7.28 8.25
C TYR A 170 -8.53 8.03 7.56
N VAL A 171 -9.41 7.28 6.90
CA VAL A 171 -10.69 7.79 6.40
C VAL A 171 -11.78 7.32 7.36
N ASP A 172 -12.54 8.25 7.92
CA ASP A 172 -13.70 7.91 8.75
C ASP A 172 -14.83 7.40 7.85
N THR A 173 -14.81 6.09 7.61
CA THR A 173 -15.79 5.43 6.74
C THR A 173 -17.21 5.53 7.27
N TYR A 174 -17.42 5.70 8.58
CA TYR A 174 -18.74 5.88 9.16
C TYR A 174 -19.34 7.25 8.82
N ALA A 175 -18.50 8.28 8.72
CA ALA A 175 -18.93 9.62 8.35
C ALA A 175 -19.12 9.78 6.83
N GLU A 176 -18.32 9.06 6.01
CA GLU A 176 -18.35 9.21 4.54
C GLU A 176 -19.41 8.34 3.84
N TYR A 177 -19.86 7.22 4.47
CA TYR A 177 -20.77 6.26 3.84
C TYR A 177 -22.04 6.06 4.67
N GLU A 178 -23.20 5.99 4.01
CA GLU A 178 -24.47 5.68 4.64
C GLU A 178 -24.94 4.27 4.29
N MET A 179 -25.76 3.65 5.15
CA MET A 179 -26.29 2.30 4.90
C MET A 179 -27.14 2.19 3.62
N LYS A 180 -27.77 3.28 3.20
CA LYS A 180 -28.53 3.31 1.93
C LYS A 180 -27.66 3.10 0.69
N ASP A 181 -26.34 3.32 0.80
CA ASP A 181 -25.38 3.10 -0.29
C ASP A 181 -25.04 1.60 -0.48
N PHE A 182 -25.48 0.75 0.46
CA PHE A 182 -25.15 -0.68 0.49
C PHE A 182 -26.39 -1.56 0.40
N VAL A 183 -27.22 -1.31 -0.62
CA VAL A 183 -28.41 -2.13 -0.88
C VAL A 183 -28.01 -3.41 -1.61
N ASP A 184 -28.61 -4.54 -1.20
CA ASP A 184 -28.42 -5.88 -1.82
C ASP A 184 -26.97 -6.38 -1.84
N VAL A 185 -26.18 -6.05 -0.81
CA VAL A 185 -24.81 -6.53 -0.66
C VAL A 185 -24.79 -8.04 -0.42
N SER A 186 -24.22 -8.80 -1.36
CA SER A 186 -24.06 -10.26 -1.29
C SER A 186 -22.74 -10.72 -0.67
N GLY A 187 -21.79 -9.80 -0.44
CA GLY A 187 -20.52 -10.12 0.21
C GLY A 187 -19.62 -8.91 0.39
N ILE A 188 -18.64 -9.01 1.28
CA ILE A 188 -17.67 -7.96 1.57
C ILE A 188 -16.27 -8.50 1.29
N ALA A 189 -15.56 -7.93 0.33
CA ALA A 189 -14.17 -8.29 0.01
C ALA A 189 -13.18 -7.38 0.77
N VAL A 190 -12.29 -7.98 1.55
CA VAL A 190 -11.30 -7.26 2.38
C VAL A 190 -9.90 -7.62 1.94
N THR A 191 -9.16 -6.62 1.47
CA THR A 191 -7.79 -6.77 0.94
C THR A 191 -6.70 -6.49 1.96
N SER A 192 -7.04 -6.00 3.15
CA SER A 192 -6.11 -5.84 4.29
C SER A 192 -6.86 -5.92 5.62
N GLY A 193 -6.20 -6.41 6.66
CA GLY A 193 -6.78 -6.47 8.00
C GLY A 193 -7.16 -5.10 8.57
N ILE A 194 -6.33 -4.09 8.33
CA ILE A 194 -6.59 -2.71 8.76
C ILE A 194 -7.85 -2.16 8.09
N SER A 195 -8.05 -2.43 6.80
CA SER A 195 -9.29 -2.04 6.10
C SER A 195 -10.51 -2.72 6.73
N GLY A 196 -10.40 -4.00 7.08
CA GLY A 196 -11.47 -4.74 7.76
C GLY A 196 -11.84 -4.15 9.12
N GLU A 197 -10.86 -3.77 9.93
CA GLU A 197 -11.09 -3.07 11.20
C GLU A 197 -11.85 -1.75 10.99
N ARG A 198 -11.47 -0.97 9.99
CA ARG A 198 -12.07 0.34 9.68
C ARG A 198 -13.51 0.28 9.16
N ILE A 199 -13.91 -0.83 8.54
CA ILE A 199 -15.30 -1.06 8.07
C ILE A 199 -16.07 -2.02 8.98
N LYS A 200 -15.58 -2.27 10.19
CA LYS A 200 -16.23 -3.21 11.12
C LYS A 200 -17.69 -2.87 11.39
N TRP A 201 -18.00 -1.59 11.51
CA TRP A 201 -19.37 -1.09 11.66
C TRP A 201 -20.30 -1.57 10.52
N LEU A 202 -19.81 -1.52 9.26
CA LEU A 202 -20.57 -1.97 8.09
C LEU A 202 -20.71 -3.50 8.09
N ILE A 203 -19.63 -4.22 8.43
CA ILE A 203 -19.65 -5.68 8.55
C ILE A 203 -20.70 -6.14 9.56
N ASP A 204 -20.83 -5.43 10.69
CA ASP A 204 -21.82 -5.74 11.72
C ASP A 204 -23.24 -5.45 11.24
N ARG A 205 -23.47 -4.26 10.68
CA ARG A 205 -24.79 -3.87 10.18
C ARG A 205 -25.31 -4.80 9.11
N LEU A 206 -24.48 -5.16 8.12
CA LEU A 206 -24.84 -6.12 7.09
C LEU A 206 -25.02 -7.53 7.65
N GLY A 207 -24.47 -7.82 8.82
CA GLY A 207 -24.67 -9.08 9.52
C GLY A 207 -25.97 -9.16 10.35
N GLU A 208 -26.61 -8.02 10.63
CA GLU A 208 -27.90 -7.98 11.34
C GLU A 208 -29.07 -8.46 10.47
N SER A 209 -29.00 -8.20 9.15
CA SER A 209 -30.04 -8.59 8.18
C SER A 209 -29.84 -9.97 7.56
N GLY A 210 -28.71 -10.62 7.83
CA GLY A 210 -28.30 -11.93 7.29
C GLY A 210 -26.80 -12.17 7.47
N GLU A 211 -26.35 -13.42 7.28
CA GLU A 211 -24.92 -13.74 7.38
C GLU A 211 -24.18 -13.40 6.09
N VAL A 212 -24.05 -12.11 5.77
CA VAL A 212 -23.26 -11.66 4.61
C VAL A 212 -21.81 -12.13 4.76
N PRO A 213 -21.24 -12.92 3.84
CA PRO A 213 -19.88 -13.43 3.93
C PRO A 213 -18.84 -12.31 3.81
N VAL A 214 -17.71 -12.48 4.50
CA VAL A 214 -16.55 -11.58 4.47
C VAL A 214 -15.38 -12.33 3.84
N PHE A 215 -15.03 -11.98 2.63
CA PHE A 215 -13.95 -12.60 1.88
C PHE A 215 -12.63 -11.91 2.23
N SER A 216 -11.68 -12.66 2.77
CA SER A 216 -10.37 -12.13 3.11
C SER A 216 -9.31 -12.58 2.10
N ILE A 217 -8.37 -11.68 1.77
CA ILE A 217 -7.31 -11.96 0.80
C ILE A 217 -6.28 -12.99 1.31
N GLY A 218 -6.25 -13.28 2.62
CA GLY A 218 -5.30 -14.25 3.17
C GLY A 218 -5.22 -14.23 4.70
N PRO A 219 -4.38 -15.10 5.31
CA PRO A 219 -4.39 -15.42 6.74
C PRO A 219 -4.20 -14.22 7.67
N ALA A 220 -3.31 -13.29 7.30
CA ALA A 220 -3.08 -12.09 8.12
C ALA A 220 -4.33 -11.20 8.18
N CYS A 221 -5.06 -11.09 7.06
CA CYS A 221 -6.32 -10.36 6.99
C CYS A 221 -7.41 -11.09 7.77
N SER A 222 -7.55 -12.42 7.60
CA SER A 222 -8.53 -13.26 8.34
C SER A 222 -8.34 -13.14 9.85
N ARG A 223 -7.11 -13.20 10.32
CA ARG A 223 -6.78 -13.06 11.74
C ARG A 223 -7.21 -11.70 12.28
N LYS A 224 -6.90 -10.61 11.57
CA LYS A 224 -7.29 -9.25 11.95
C LYS A 224 -8.80 -9.06 12.00
N LEU A 225 -9.53 -9.61 11.03
CA LEU A 225 -11.00 -9.61 11.04
C LEU A 225 -11.55 -10.35 12.27
N PHE A 226 -10.99 -11.52 12.59
CA PHE A 226 -11.38 -12.28 13.77
C PHE A 226 -11.05 -11.54 15.07
N GLU A 227 -9.86 -10.96 15.21
CA GLU A 227 -9.45 -10.12 16.35
C GLU A 227 -10.38 -8.90 16.51
N ALA A 228 -10.85 -8.32 15.41
CA ALA A 228 -11.85 -7.25 15.40
C ALA A 228 -13.27 -7.73 15.75
N GLY A 229 -13.50 -9.04 15.96
CA GLY A 229 -14.78 -9.62 16.38
C GLY A 229 -15.70 -10.05 15.23
N VAL A 230 -15.20 -10.19 14.01
CA VAL A 230 -15.98 -10.83 12.93
C VAL A 230 -16.08 -12.32 13.20
N LYS A 231 -17.32 -12.87 13.18
CA LYS A 231 -17.56 -14.30 13.44
C LYS A 231 -16.78 -15.16 12.43
N LYS A 232 -16.09 -16.19 12.92
CA LYS A 232 -15.24 -17.07 12.11
C LYS A 232 -15.97 -17.74 10.95
N ASN A 233 -17.24 -18.13 11.14
CA ASN A 233 -18.08 -18.75 10.10
C ASN A 233 -18.46 -17.80 8.96
N ARG A 234 -18.31 -16.48 9.16
CA ARG A 234 -18.52 -15.47 8.11
C ARG A 234 -17.24 -15.18 7.31
N ILE A 235 -16.06 -15.55 7.81
CA ILE A 235 -14.79 -15.27 7.16
C ILE A 235 -14.47 -16.39 6.18
N ILE A 236 -14.39 -16.05 4.89
CA ILE A 236 -13.97 -16.95 3.80
C ILE A 236 -12.62 -16.46 3.31
N GLU A 237 -11.57 -17.25 3.56
CA GLU A 237 -10.22 -16.92 3.16
C GLU A 237 -9.93 -17.39 1.73
N ALA A 238 -9.30 -16.54 0.93
CA ALA A 238 -8.82 -16.89 -0.40
C ALA A 238 -7.70 -17.94 -0.29
N CYS A 239 -7.79 -18.99 -1.11
CA CYS A 239 -6.78 -20.05 -1.17
C CYS A 239 -5.43 -19.55 -1.71
N GLU A 240 -5.47 -18.59 -2.63
CA GLU A 240 -4.31 -17.88 -3.15
C GLU A 240 -4.38 -16.43 -2.68
N HIS A 241 -3.27 -15.92 -2.13
CA HIS A 241 -3.20 -14.55 -1.57
C HIS A 241 -3.02 -13.49 -2.67
N SER A 242 -4.00 -13.44 -3.56
CA SER A 242 -4.04 -12.55 -4.71
C SER A 242 -5.48 -12.05 -4.96
N TYR A 243 -5.63 -11.02 -5.78
CA TYR A 243 -6.97 -10.58 -6.19
C TYR A 243 -7.69 -11.66 -6.98
N SER A 244 -6.99 -12.43 -7.82
CA SER A 244 -7.57 -13.57 -8.54
C SER A 244 -8.08 -14.65 -7.58
N GLY A 245 -7.29 -14.99 -6.56
CA GLY A 245 -7.72 -15.95 -5.53
C GLY A 245 -8.93 -15.46 -4.72
N LEU A 246 -9.01 -14.16 -4.47
CA LEU A 246 -10.16 -13.54 -3.79
C LEU A 246 -11.44 -13.63 -4.66
N VAL A 247 -11.32 -13.35 -5.97
CA VAL A 247 -12.44 -13.51 -6.93
C VAL A 247 -12.91 -14.96 -6.99
N GLU A 248 -11.99 -15.93 -7.03
CA GLU A 248 -12.35 -17.36 -7.02
C GLU A 248 -13.08 -17.78 -5.73
N ALA A 249 -12.69 -17.23 -4.57
CA ALA A 249 -13.39 -17.48 -3.32
C ALA A 249 -14.84 -16.94 -3.34
N ILE A 250 -15.03 -15.74 -3.91
CA ILE A 250 -16.34 -15.10 -4.09
C ILE A 250 -17.21 -15.95 -5.02
N LYS A 251 -16.69 -16.36 -6.18
CA LYS A 251 -17.42 -17.21 -7.15
C LYS A 251 -17.87 -18.55 -6.54
N LYS A 252 -16.99 -19.23 -5.82
CA LYS A 252 -17.31 -20.50 -5.14
C LYS A 252 -18.40 -20.35 -4.09
N SER A 253 -18.48 -19.21 -3.43
CA SER A 253 -19.53 -18.91 -2.47
C SER A 253 -20.87 -18.61 -3.17
N ALA A 254 -20.86 -17.82 -4.23
CA ALA A 254 -22.06 -17.47 -5.02
C ALA A 254 -22.67 -18.67 -5.76
N GLY A 255 -21.85 -19.66 -6.13
CA GLY A 255 -22.30 -20.88 -6.82
C GLY A 255 -22.82 -22.00 -5.92
N LYS A 256 -22.84 -21.85 -4.58
CA LYS A 256 -23.47 -22.81 -3.68
C LYS A 256 -24.96 -22.49 -3.62
N PRO A 257 -25.88 -23.46 -4.03
CA PRO A 257 -27.28 -23.29 -3.78
C PRO A 257 -27.49 -23.16 -2.27
N GLU A 258 -28.37 -22.24 -1.87
CA GLU A 258 -28.81 -22.11 -0.49
C GLU A 258 -29.14 -23.52 0.03
N ALA A 259 -28.45 -23.93 1.09
CA ALA A 259 -28.80 -25.18 1.79
C ALA A 259 -30.24 -25.02 2.29
N GLY A 260 -31.17 -25.67 1.60
CA GLY A 260 -32.58 -25.54 1.83
C GLY A 260 -32.89 -25.65 3.31
N ILE A 261 -33.55 -24.64 3.84
CA ILE A 261 -34.21 -24.69 5.14
C ILE A 261 -35.26 -25.75 5.00
N GLY A 262 -34.93 -26.98 5.43
CA GLY A 262 -35.88 -28.06 5.55
C GLY A 262 -36.97 -27.64 6.53
N ARG A 263 -38.20 -27.66 6.05
CA ARG A 263 -39.43 -27.45 6.82
C ARG A 263 -39.58 -28.48 7.93
#